data_49cdf102e916acbd430ef367ebbd0792
#
_entry.id   49cdf102e916acbd430ef367ebbd0792
#
_cell.length_a   1.000
_cell.length_b   1.000
_cell.length_c   1.000
_cell.angle_alpha   90.00
_cell.angle_beta   90.00
_cell.angle_gamma   90.00
#
_symmetry.space_group_name_H-M   'P 1'
#
loop_
_entity.id
_entity.type
_entity.pdbx_description
1 polymer ?
#
loop_
_entity_poly.entity_id
_entity_poly.type
_entity_poly.pdbx_seq_one_letter_code
_entity_poly.pdbx_strand_id
1 'polypeptide(L)'
;MNTNDLNTALYEKMDAEQDKYRDWLKSQPPAEVLNHAYEYTVREDIVMAMEELELTATQAQALLDSPTPLADVYRYFEKLETGHMDAIRDSIENRADDACKAQAELRKAAIYPHSAVYAKEHGELEQYRTSNNVNLQCKESIEAAVREHFDGMYLSHDAAKGVIETYGMDRVMLVLANTVQLQDWDGRYSPRNKEWAKTIPNYNSDTIRVGYAVNSHPAVLNGFIDLVREEHQRRQPLTAEDIKAEAERILRELRAPDVPNSPHGTHYMARISPEFLNRAGSKDHDRLMNLLPFRSLTFTGMKGIPGTYATILASEDRTKELRQPRPSVREHLKQEPKQVAPTAPAHKKREPER
;
A
#
# COMPACT_ATOMS: atom_id res chain seq x y z
N MET A 1 20.98 -12.72 -1.62
CA MET A 1 21.46 -13.74 -2.57
C MET A 1 20.89 -13.38 -3.93
N ASN A 2 21.69 -13.52 -5.00
CA ASN A 2 21.15 -13.37 -6.34
C ASN A 2 20.36 -14.64 -6.74
N THR A 3 19.64 -14.61 -7.87
CA THR A 3 18.80 -15.73 -8.31
C THR A 3 19.61 -17.01 -8.50
N ASN A 4 20.81 -16.91 -9.07
CA ASN A 4 21.70 -18.06 -9.27
C ASN A 4 22.16 -18.69 -7.95
N ASP A 5 22.51 -17.86 -6.94
CA ASP A 5 22.89 -18.35 -5.61
C ASP A 5 21.74 -19.14 -4.97
N LEU A 6 20.50 -18.69 -5.14
CA LEU A 6 19.30 -19.36 -4.59
C LEU A 6 19.02 -20.69 -5.31
N ASN A 7 19.14 -20.74 -6.64
CA ASN A 7 18.98 -21.97 -7.40
C ASN A 7 20.06 -22.99 -7.04
N THR A 8 21.31 -22.55 -6.92
CA THR A 8 22.43 -23.41 -6.47
C THR A 8 22.17 -23.96 -5.07
N ALA A 9 21.78 -23.10 -4.12
CA ALA A 9 21.47 -23.51 -2.75
C ALA A 9 20.30 -24.50 -2.68
N LEU A 10 19.28 -24.32 -3.53
CA LEU A 10 18.15 -25.25 -3.63
C LEU A 10 18.58 -26.61 -4.18
N TYR A 11 19.38 -26.60 -5.27
CA TYR A 11 19.95 -27.81 -5.83
C TYR A 11 20.74 -28.59 -4.78
N GLU A 12 21.70 -27.93 -4.10
CA GLU A 12 22.54 -28.56 -3.06
C GLU A 12 21.69 -29.14 -1.91
N LYS A 13 20.61 -28.45 -1.54
CA LYS A 13 19.68 -28.92 -0.51
C LYS A 13 18.92 -30.16 -0.94
N MET A 14 18.43 -30.19 -2.18
CA MET A 14 17.71 -31.34 -2.73
C MET A 14 18.65 -32.55 -2.93
N ASP A 15 19.87 -32.31 -3.40
CA ASP A 15 20.88 -33.35 -3.57
C ASP A 15 21.26 -33.97 -2.21
N ALA A 16 21.51 -33.15 -1.20
CA ALA A 16 21.75 -33.62 0.17
C ALA A 16 20.55 -34.39 0.78
N GLU A 17 19.33 -34.03 0.42
CA GLU A 17 18.12 -34.77 0.82
C GLU A 17 18.05 -36.12 0.11
N GLN A 18 18.43 -36.19 -1.17
CA GLN A 18 18.52 -37.44 -1.93
C GLN A 18 19.59 -38.37 -1.38
N ASP A 19 20.76 -37.85 -1.04
CA ASP A 19 21.82 -38.64 -0.41
C ASP A 19 21.38 -39.29 0.90
N LYS A 20 20.67 -38.56 1.75
CA LYS A 20 20.10 -39.09 2.99
C LYS A 20 19.08 -40.20 2.73
N TYR A 21 18.25 -40.02 1.70
CA TYR A 21 17.26 -41.03 1.28
C TYR A 21 17.96 -42.26 0.75
N ARG A 22 19.01 -42.12 -0.08
CA ARG A 22 19.86 -43.19 -0.58
C ARG A 22 20.51 -44.02 0.56
N ASP A 23 21.05 -43.30 1.55
CA ASP A 23 21.71 -43.97 2.68
C ASP A 23 20.68 -44.68 3.60
N TRP A 24 19.50 -44.12 3.72
CA TRP A 24 18.39 -44.80 4.41
C TRP A 24 18.01 -46.07 3.66
N LEU A 25 17.83 -46.03 2.31
CA LEU A 25 17.50 -47.21 1.48
C LEU A 25 18.56 -48.32 1.62
N LYS A 26 19.84 -47.98 1.64
CA LYS A 26 20.92 -48.97 1.83
C LYS A 26 20.82 -49.68 3.19
N SER A 27 20.20 -49.06 4.17
CA SER A 27 19.98 -49.67 5.48
C SER A 27 18.74 -50.56 5.56
N GLN A 28 17.88 -50.56 4.54
CA GLN A 28 16.64 -51.31 4.51
C GLN A 28 16.85 -52.72 4.01
N PRO A 29 15.96 -53.69 4.33
CA PRO A 29 15.93 -55.00 3.71
C PRO A 29 15.70 -54.89 2.20
N PRO A 30 16.25 -55.80 1.39
CA PRO A 30 16.11 -55.77 -0.08
C PRO A 30 14.66 -55.66 -0.59
N ALA A 31 13.71 -56.22 0.10
CA ALA A 31 12.29 -56.14 -0.27
C ALA A 31 11.76 -54.72 -0.13
N GLU A 32 12.16 -54.01 0.93
CA GLU A 32 11.78 -52.60 1.15
C GLU A 32 12.47 -51.67 0.11
N VAL A 33 13.73 -51.96 -0.27
CA VAL A 33 14.41 -51.18 -1.30
C VAL A 33 13.63 -51.23 -2.63
N LEU A 34 13.08 -52.40 -2.97
CA LEU A 34 12.26 -52.57 -4.19
C LEU A 34 10.96 -51.76 -4.11
N ASN A 35 10.35 -51.69 -2.94
CA ASN A 35 9.12 -50.91 -2.76
C ASN A 35 9.33 -49.41 -2.98
N HIS A 36 10.56 -48.94 -2.75
CA HIS A 36 10.95 -47.52 -2.91
C HIS A 36 11.74 -47.22 -4.18
N ALA A 37 11.97 -48.22 -5.05
CA ALA A 37 12.80 -48.07 -6.25
C ALA A 37 12.25 -47.00 -7.20
N TYR A 38 10.96 -46.91 -7.38
CA TYR A 38 10.32 -45.90 -8.23
C TYR A 38 10.48 -44.48 -7.60
N GLU A 39 10.20 -44.34 -6.33
CA GLU A 39 10.40 -43.08 -5.62
C GLU A 39 11.86 -42.61 -5.73
N TYR A 40 12.82 -43.53 -5.53
CA TYR A 40 14.23 -43.23 -5.66
C TYR A 40 14.59 -42.68 -7.04
N THR A 41 14.11 -43.39 -8.11
CA THR A 41 14.39 -42.95 -9.49
C THR A 41 13.78 -41.61 -9.81
N VAL A 42 12.52 -41.36 -9.43
CA VAL A 42 11.86 -40.07 -9.67
C VAL A 42 12.55 -38.92 -8.89
N ARG A 43 12.99 -39.18 -7.70
CA ARG A 43 13.74 -38.20 -6.91
C ARG A 43 15.09 -37.84 -7.54
N GLU A 44 15.80 -38.82 -8.12
CA GLU A 44 17.02 -38.59 -8.91
C GLU A 44 16.71 -37.74 -10.15
N ASP A 45 15.62 -38.06 -10.86
CA ASP A 45 15.17 -37.29 -12.03
C ASP A 45 14.81 -35.85 -11.68
N ILE A 46 14.21 -35.60 -10.51
CA ILE A 46 13.91 -34.25 -10.03
C ILE A 46 15.20 -33.47 -9.76
N VAL A 47 16.18 -34.08 -9.10
CA VAL A 47 17.49 -33.45 -8.84
C VAL A 47 18.19 -33.12 -10.16
N MET A 48 18.18 -34.07 -11.11
CA MET A 48 18.77 -33.88 -12.44
C MET A 48 18.05 -32.74 -13.21
N ALA A 49 16.73 -32.66 -13.13
CA ALA A 49 15.98 -31.57 -13.77
C ALA A 49 16.32 -30.19 -13.20
N MET A 50 16.71 -30.10 -11.93
CA MET A 50 17.15 -28.84 -11.30
C MET A 50 18.49 -28.31 -11.83
N GLU A 51 19.32 -29.15 -12.46
CA GLU A 51 20.57 -28.68 -13.10
C GLU A 51 20.32 -27.72 -14.26
N GLU A 52 19.21 -27.92 -14.98
CA GLU A 52 18.86 -27.16 -16.18
C GLU A 52 17.72 -26.15 -15.95
N LEU A 53 17.03 -26.24 -14.82
CA LEU A 53 15.85 -25.43 -14.53
C LEU A 53 16.21 -24.14 -13.81
N GLU A 54 15.89 -23.00 -14.42
CA GLU A 54 16.04 -21.67 -13.82
C GLU A 54 14.74 -21.21 -13.17
N LEU A 55 14.61 -21.36 -11.86
CA LEU A 55 13.54 -20.79 -11.07
C LEU A 55 13.81 -19.32 -10.78
N THR A 56 12.73 -18.52 -10.67
CA THR A 56 12.85 -17.15 -10.15
C THR A 56 13.34 -17.15 -8.69
N ALA A 57 13.95 -16.07 -8.25
CA ALA A 57 14.44 -15.95 -6.86
C ALA A 57 13.33 -16.26 -5.83
N THR A 58 12.10 -15.82 -6.10
CA THR A 58 10.93 -16.05 -5.22
C THR A 58 10.54 -17.52 -5.18
N GLN A 59 10.54 -18.21 -6.32
CA GLN A 59 10.22 -19.64 -6.40
C GLN A 59 11.30 -20.48 -5.70
N ALA A 60 12.57 -20.22 -6.00
CA ALA A 60 13.67 -20.93 -5.38
C ALA A 60 13.70 -20.74 -3.85
N GLN A 61 13.49 -19.51 -3.37
CA GLN A 61 13.40 -19.23 -1.94
C GLN A 61 12.22 -19.96 -1.28
N ALA A 62 11.05 -19.97 -1.93
CA ALA A 62 9.86 -20.65 -1.41
C ALA A 62 10.05 -22.15 -1.23
N LEU A 63 10.78 -22.81 -2.13
CA LEU A 63 11.16 -24.21 -1.98
C LEU A 63 12.26 -24.41 -0.94
N LEU A 64 13.23 -23.50 -0.86
CA LEU A 64 14.28 -23.54 0.17
C LEU A 64 13.73 -23.46 1.60
N ASP A 65 12.60 -22.75 1.79
CA ASP A 65 11.98 -22.63 3.11
C ASP A 65 11.32 -23.95 3.58
N SER A 66 11.07 -24.90 2.68
CA SER A 66 10.63 -26.24 3.06
C SER A 66 11.78 -27.02 3.71
N PRO A 67 11.53 -27.78 4.79
CA PRO A 67 12.54 -28.68 5.37
C PRO A 67 12.94 -29.83 4.43
N THR A 68 12.03 -30.24 3.52
CA THR A 68 12.18 -31.39 2.62
C THR A 68 11.68 -31.03 1.20
N PRO A 69 12.36 -30.10 0.49
CA PRO A 69 11.90 -29.64 -0.82
C PRO A 69 11.80 -30.73 -1.86
N LEU A 70 12.72 -31.68 -1.89
CA LEU A 70 12.69 -32.80 -2.82
C LEU A 70 11.49 -33.72 -2.59
N ALA A 71 11.22 -34.09 -1.34
CA ALA A 71 10.06 -34.91 -1.00
C ALA A 71 8.74 -34.18 -1.28
N ASP A 72 8.71 -32.86 -1.15
CA ASP A 72 7.53 -32.05 -1.48
C ASP A 72 7.22 -32.08 -2.98
N VAL A 73 8.25 -31.92 -3.82
CA VAL A 73 8.10 -32.01 -5.29
C VAL A 73 7.70 -33.42 -5.69
N TYR A 74 8.33 -34.45 -5.11
CA TYR A 74 7.96 -35.84 -5.37
C TYR A 74 6.49 -36.11 -5.05
N ARG A 75 6.00 -35.68 -3.88
CA ARG A 75 4.57 -35.84 -3.50
C ARG A 75 3.61 -35.09 -4.43
N TYR A 76 4.07 -34.02 -5.06
CA TYR A 76 3.29 -33.31 -6.06
C TYR A 76 3.24 -34.09 -7.35
N PHE A 77 4.38 -34.60 -7.81
CA PHE A 77 4.53 -35.43 -8.99
C PHE A 77 3.71 -36.72 -8.90
N GLU A 78 3.71 -37.40 -7.73
CA GLU A 78 2.98 -38.66 -7.51
C GLU A 78 1.46 -38.54 -7.76
N LYS A 79 0.90 -37.32 -7.69
CA LYS A 79 -0.52 -37.07 -7.97
C LYS A 79 -0.85 -36.85 -9.43
N LEU A 80 0.17 -36.80 -10.30
CA LEU A 80 0.00 -36.55 -11.73
C LEU A 80 0.04 -37.89 -12.50
N GLU A 81 -0.89 -38.08 -13.45
CA GLU A 81 -0.76 -39.14 -14.45
C GLU A 81 0.28 -38.70 -15.47
N THR A 82 1.44 -39.34 -15.47
CA THR A 82 2.60 -38.75 -16.12
C THR A 82 3.07 -39.49 -17.35
N GLY A 83 3.44 -38.70 -18.33
CA GLY A 83 4.60 -38.97 -19.17
C GLY A 83 5.79 -38.17 -18.63
N HIS A 84 6.89 -38.67 -18.68
CA HIS A 84 8.30 -38.24 -18.60
C HIS A 84 8.70 -36.88 -18.00
N MET A 85 9.92 -36.39 -18.34
CA MET A 85 10.61 -35.21 -17.76
C MET A 85 9.82 -33.91 -17.80
N ASP A 86 8.91 -33.73 -18.77
CA ASP A 86 8.08 -32.49 -18.81
C ASP A 86 7.12 -32.41 -17.62
N ALA A 87 6.53 -33.57 -17.23
CA ALA A 87 5.68 -33.58 -16.02
C ALA A 87 6.47 -33.34 -14.72
N ILE A 88 7.75 -33.71 -14.69
CA ILE A 88 8.64 -33.40 -13.56
C ILE A 88 8.91 -31.89 -13.49
N ARG A 89 9.22 -31.24 -14.62
CA ARG A 89 9.39 -29.79 -14.70
C ARG A 89 8.14 -29.05 -14.26
N ASP A 90 6.99 -29.44 -14.84
CA ASP A 90 5.70 -28.87 -14.45
C ASP A 90 5.43 -29.02 -12.94
N SER A 91 5.83 -30.16 -12.36
CA SER A 91 5.67 -30.40 -10.93
C SER A 91 6.54 -29.48 -10.07
N ILE A 92 7.77 -29.22 -10.50
CA ILE A 92 8.69 -28.29 -9.81
C ILE A 92 8.10 -26.87 -9.87
N GLU A 93 7.72 -26.42 -11.07
CA GLU A 93 7.18 -25.09 -11.30
C GLU A 93 5.86 -24.89 -10.54
N ASN A 94 4.92 -25.83 -10.67
CA ASN A 94 3.63 -25.77 -9.98
C ASN A 94 3.81 -25.76 -8.45
N ARG A 95 4.74 -26.56 -7.92
CA ARG A 95 5.00 -26.56 -6.47
C ARG A 95 5.65 -25.26 -6.00
N ALA A 96 6.56 -24.69 -6.78
CA ALA A 96 7.16 -23.40 -6.51
C ALA A 96 6.09 -22.29 -6.52
N ASP A 97 5.20 -22.29 -7.51
CA ASP A 97 4.11 -21.33 -7.60
C ASP A 97 3.13 -21.44 -6.44
N ASP A 98 2.77 -22.66 -6.05
CA ASP A 98 1.90 -22.88 -4.89
C ASP A 98 2.56 -22.42 -3.57
N ALA A 99 3.87 -22.63 -3.42
CA ALA A 99 4.60 -22.14 -2.28
C ALA A 99 4.67 -20.60 -2.28
N CYS A 100 4.90 -19.97 -3.44
CA CYS A 100 4.85 -18.52 -3.60
C CYS A 100 3.47 -17.94 -3.24
N LYS A 101 2.40 -18.57 -3.74
CA LYS A 101 1.01 -18.17 -3.41
C LYS A 101 0.74 -18.28 -1.92
N ALA A 102 1.12 -19.41 -1.30
CA ALA A 102 0.94 -19.62 0.14
C ALA A 102 1.72 -18.59 0.96
N GLN A 103 2.97 -18.28 0.58
CA GLN A 103 3.74 -17.22 1.24
C GLN A 103 3.14 -15.83 1.02
N ALA A 104 2.62 -15.53 -0.19
CA ALA A 104 1.97 -14.26 -0.46
C ALA A 104 0.71 -14.09 0.40
N GLU A 105 -0.07 -15.15 0.60
CA GLU A 105 -1.24 -15.12 1.49
C GLU A 105 -0.82 -14.97 2.96
N LEU A 106 0.25 -15.64 3.40
CA LEU A 106 0.79 -15.45 4.76
C LEU A 106 1.27 -14.02 4.99
N ARG A 107 1.93 -13.37 3.99
CA ARG A 107 2.38 -11.98 4.09
C ARG A 107 1.21 -11.01 4.21
N LYS A 108 0.05 -11.33 3.65
CA LYS A 108 -1.20 -10.58 3.78
C LYS A 108 -1.99 -10.93 5.04
N ALA A 109 -1.56 -11.93 5.81
CA ALA A 109 -2.22 -12.32 7.05
C ALA A 109 -2.45 -11.09 7.95
N ALA A 110 -3.56 -11.08 8.67
CA ALA A 110 -3.87 -9.99 9.58
C ALA A 110 -2.78 -9.83 10.64
N ILE A 111 -2.53 -8.59 11.04
CA ILE A 111 -1.66 -8.30 12.17
C ILE A 111 -2.34 -8.86 13.42
N TYR A 112 -1.61 -9.68 14.18
CA TYR A 112 -2.14 -10.19 15.44
C TYR A 112 -2.17 -9.07 16.50
N PRO A 113 -3.37 -8.75 17.07
CA PRO A 113 -3.56 -7.51 17.81
C PRO A 113 -3.30 -7.62 19.32
N HIS A 114 -2.68 -8.72 19.80
CA HIS A 114 -2.47 -8.94 21.23
C HIS A 114 -1.03 -9.34 21.56
N SER A 115 -0.68 -9.29 22.84
CA SER A 115 0.64 -9.67 23.35
C SER A 115 0.90 -11.19 23.25
N ALA A 116 2.16 -11.60 23.39
CA ALA A 116 2.53 -13.01 23.48
C ALA A 116 1.93 -13.71 24.68
N VAL A 117 1.75 -12.99 25.80
CA VAL A 117 1.13 -13.52 27.02
C VAL A 117 -0.33 -13.84 26.75
N TYR A 118 -1.07 -12.88 26.17
CA TYR A 118 -2.45 -13.09 25.78
C TYR A 118 -2.59 -14.28 24.82
N ALA A 119 -1.76 -14.35 23.79
CA ALA A 119 -1.77 -15.45 22.83
C ALA A 119 -1.53 -16.81 23.48
N LYS A 120 -0.65 -16.86 24.47
CA LYS A 120 -0.39 -18.10 25.24
C LYS A 120 -1.60 -18.51 26.08
N GLU A 121 -2.24 -17.56 26.75
CA GLU A 121 -3.40 -17.81 27.60
C GLU A 121 -4.63 -18.25 26.81
N HIS A 122 -4.76 -17.80 25.55
CA HIS A 122 -5.90 -18.10 24.68
C HIS A 122 -5.64 -19.20 23.65
N GLY A 123 -4.44 -19.82 23.65
CA GLY A 123 -4.09 -20.88 22.69
C GLY A 123 -3.80 -20.38 21.27
N GLU A 124 -3.51 -19.08 21.08
CA GLU A 124 -3.32 -18.41 19.80
C GLU A 124 -1.84 -18.15 19.46
N LEU A 125 -0.92 -18.88 20.12
CA LEU A 125 0.53 -18.68 19.95
C LEU A 125 1.01 -18.86 18.51
N GLU A 126 0.38 -19.71 17.73
CA GLU A 126 0.74 -19.94 16.33
C GLU A 126 0.42 -18.71 15.48
N GLN A 127 -0.78 -18.15 15.64
CA GLN A 127 -1.20 -16.91 14.96
C GLN A 127 -0.26 -15.74 15.31
N TYR A 128 0.06 -15.61 16.60
CA TYR A 128 1.01 -14.63 17.08
C TYR A 128 2.40 -14.79 16.43
N ARG A 129 2.95 -16.04 16.42
CA ARG A 129 4.25 -16.33 15.80
C ARG A 129 4.26 -16.05 14.32
N THR A 130 3.21 -16.47 13.60
CA THR A 130 3.03 -16.22 12.17
C THR A 130 3.06 -14.73 11.89
N SER A 131 2.22 -13.93 12.57
CA SER A 131 2.20 -12.48 12.41
C SER A 131 3.55 -11.83 12.70
N ASN A 132 4.23 -12.28 13.75
CA ASN A 132 5.54 -11.76 14.14
C ASN A 132 6.65 -12.11 13.15
N ASN A 133 6.63 -13.31 12.57
CA ASN A 133 7.56 -13.70 11.52
C ASN A 133 7.36 -12.85 10.26
N VAL A 134 6.12 -12.53 9.89
CA VAL A 134 5.83 -11.64 8.77
C VAL A 134 6.28 -10.20 9.07
N ASN A 135 6.22 -9.73 10.33
CA ASN A 135 6.79 -8.44 10.72
C ASN A 135 8.31 -8.42 10.54
N LEU A 136 9.02 -9.52 10.86
CA LEU A 136 10.46 -9.66 10.62
C LEU A 136 10.80 -9.62 9.13
N GLN A 137 10.07 -10.35 8.30
CA GLN A 137 10.23 -10.32 6.84
C GLN A 137 9.96 -8.92 6.26
N CYS A 138 8.92 -8.24 6.75
CA CYS A 138 8.61 -6.87 6.36
C CYS A 138 9.77 -5.91 6.73
N LYS A 139 10.33 -6.03 7.94
CA LYS A 139 11.53 -5.30 8.37
C LYS A 139 12.68 -5.50 7.40
N GLU A 140 13.02 -6.74 7.08
CA GLU A 140 14.11 -7.09 6.16
C GLU A 140 13.88 -6.53 4.76
N SER A 141 12.64 -6.56 4.28
CA SER A 141 12.27 -5.98 3.00
C SER A 141 12.37 -4.45 2.99
N ILE A 142 12.03 -3.77 4.10
CA ILE A 142 12.26 -2.33 4.24
C ILE A 142 13.77 -2.02 4.19
N GLU A 143 14.58 -2.79 4.91
CA GLU A 143 16.04 -2.62 4.92
C GLU A 143 16.65 -2.83 3.52
N ALA A 144 16.17 -3.83 2.79
CA ALA A 144 16.57 -4.09 1.42
C ALA A 144 16.16 -2.94 0.48
N ALA A 145 14.91 -2.51 0.56
CA ALA A 145 14.39 -1.41 -0.26
C ALA A 145 15.14 -0.09 0.00
N VAL A 146 15.42 0.24 1.26
CA VAL A 146 16.23 1.43 1.61
C VAL A 146 17.63 1.32 1.00
N ARG A 147 18.26 0.16 1.07
CA ARG A 147 19.63 -0.06 0.55
C ARG A 147 19.69 0.01 -0.97
N GLU A 148 18.66 -0.51 -1.64
CA GLU A 148 18.58 -0.55 -3.11
C GLU A 148 18.24 0.81 -3.72
N HIS A 149 17.34 1.55 -3.07
CA HIS A 149 16.79 2.79 -3.61
C HIS A 149 17.44 4.07 -3.05
N PHE A 150 18.47 3.96 -2.20
CA PHE A 150 19.21 5.10 -1.68
C PHE A 150 20.55 5.25 -2.41
N ASP A 151 20.73 6.35 -3.14
CA ASP A 151 21.94 6.63 -3.95
C ASP A 151 23.10 7.26 -3.15
N GLY A 152 22.93 7.41 -1.84
CA GLY A 152 23.87 8.10 -0.94
C GLY A 152 23.47 9.54 -0.60
N MET A 153 22.52 10.13 -1.34
CA MET A 153 22.00 11.48 -1.11
C MET A 153 20.47 11.50 -1.08
N TYR A 154 19.83 10.79 -2.00
CA TYR A 154 18.37 10.78 -2.15
C TYR A 154 17.80 9.37 -2.09
N LEU A 155 16.61 9.25 -1.51
CA LEU A 155 15.81 8.04 -1.54
C LEU A 155 14.79 8.15 -2.67
N SER A 156 14.72 7.14 -3.55
CA SER A 156 13.75 7.12 -4.65
C SER A 156 12.31 7.10 -4.12
N HIS A 157 11.41 7.79 -4.81
CA HIS A 157 9.97 7.79 -4.48
C HIS A 157 9.31 6.42 -4.57
N ASP A 158 9.87 5.50 -5.36
CA ASP A 158 9.35 4.14 -5.52
C ASP A 158 9.82 3.16 -4.43
N ALA A 159 10.74 3.59 -3.56
CA ALA A 159 11.33 2.72 -2.53
C ALA A 159 10.29 2.03 -1.63
N ALA A 160 9.20 2.71 -1.29
CA ALA A 160 8.16 2.17 -0.41
C ALA A 160 7.13 1.29 -1.14
N LYS A 161 6.98 1.45 -2.46
CA LYS A 161 5.87 0.86 -3.23
C LYS A 161 5.88 -0.66 -3.18
N GLY A 162 7.00 -1.29 -3.52
CA GLY A 162 7.11 -2.75 -3.54
C GLY A 162 6.88 -3.40 -2.17
N VAL A 163 7.38 -2.76 -1.12
CA VAL A 163 7.19 -3.24 0.26
C VAL A 163 5.71 -3.14 0.67
N ILE A 164 5.04 -2.03 0.34
CA ILE A 164 3.61 -1.84 0.63
C ILE A 164 2.74 -2.83 -0.15
N GLU A 165 3.07 -3.10 -1.41
CA GLU A 165 2.34 -4.08 -2.23
C GLU A 165 2.49 -5.50 -1.69
N THR A 166 3.66 -5.83 -1.14
CA THR A 166 3.97 -7.16 -0.61
C THR A 166 3.33 -7.42 0.75
N TYR A 167 3.44 -6.48 1.69
CA TYR A 167 3.05 -6.68 3.10
C TYR A 167 1.78 -5.95 3.53
N GLY A 168 1.26 -5.09 2.69
CA GLY A 168 0.15 -4.21 3.03
C GLY A 168 0.58 -2.97 3.83
N MET A 169 -0.21 -1.91 3.70
CA MET A 169 0.06 -0.60 4.32
C MET A 169 0.17 -0.69 5.84
N ASP A 170 -0.78 -1.36 6.48
CA ASP A 170 -0.88 -1.40 7.95
C ASP A 170 0.34 -2.07 8.58
N ARG A 171 0.85 -3.15 7.96
CA ARG A 171 2.03 -3.85 8.47
C ARG A 171 3.31 -3.03 8.30
N VAL A 172 3.47 -2.39 7.15
CA VAL A 172 4.62 -1.49 6.92
C VAL A 172 4.59 -0.35 7.93
N MET A 173 3.44 0.26 8.15
CA MET A 173 3.28 1.32 9.16
C MET A 173 3.58 0.81 10.58
N LEU A 174 3.12 -0.39 10.94
CA LEU A 174 3.39 -1.00 12.24
C LEU A 174 4.89 -1.19 12.49
N VAL A 175 5.63 -1.75 11.52
CA VAL A 175 7.07 -2.01 11.64
C VAL A 175 7.85 -0.71 11.75
N LEU A 176 7.51 0.30 10.94
CA LEU A 176 8.14 1.61 10.98
C LEU A 176 7.82 2.36 12.28
N ALA A 177 6.57 2.35 12.72
CA ALA A 177 6.16 2.98 13.97
C ALA A 177 6.85 2.34 15.19
N ASN A 178 6.94 1.02 15.24
CA ASN A 178 7.68 0.30 16.27
C ASN A 178 9.16 0.72 16.28
N THR A 179 9.77 0.89 15.12
CA THR A 179 11.18 1.34 15.01
C THR A 179 11.36 2.75 15.56
N VAL A 180 10.47 3.69 15.20
CA VAL A 180 10.54 5.08 15.68
C VAL A 180 10.27 5.15 17.18
N GLN A 181 9.30 4.40 17.69
CA GLN A 181 8.98 4.34 19.12
C GLN A 181 10.14 3.80 19.94
N LEU A 182 10.83 2.77 19.44
CA LEU A 182 12.04 2.21 20.08
C LEU A 182 13.20 3.22 20.12
N GLN A 183 13.28 4.09 19.12
CA GLN A 183 14.34 5.08 18.95
C GLN A 183 13.82 6.53 19.14
N ASP A 184 12.79 6.74 19.96
CA ASP A 184 12.18 8.06 20.19
C ASP A 184 13.17 9.12 20.73
N TRP A 185 14.22 8.66 21.41
CA TRP A 185 15.33 9.50 21.88
C TRP A 185 16.20 10.05 20.73
N ASP A 186 16.17 9.46 19.51
CA ASP A 186 17.01 9.89 18.40
C ASP A 186 16.47 11.16 17.73
N GLY A 187 17.24 12.24 17.81
CA GLY A 187 16.87 13.53 17.23
C GLY A 187 16.87 13.60 15.71
N ARG A 188 17.32 12.55 15.01
CA ARG A 188 17.32 12.47 13.53
C ARG A 188 15.96 12.11 12.95
N TYR A 189 15.06 11.55 13.77
CA TYR A 189 13.64 11.45 13.38
C TYR A 189 12.94 12.79 13.56
N SER A 190 12.11 13.17 12.57
CA SER A 190 11.33 14.41 12.65
C SER A 190 10.26 14.32 13.76
N PRO A 191 9.96 15.45 14.44
CA PRO A 191 8.85 15.48 15.40
C PRO A 191 7.53 14.95 14.81
N ARG A 192 7.28 15.28 13.54
CA ARG A 192 6.10 14.82 12.79
C ARG A 192 6.02 13.29 12.69
N ASN A 193 7.13 12.61 12.45
CA ASN A 193 7.17 11.16 12.35
C ASN A 193 7.12 10.48 13.72
N LYS A 194 7.66 11.12 14.76
CA LYS A 194 7.49 10.65 16.14
C LYS A 194 6.04 10.72 16.60
N GLU A 195 5.35 11.85 16.35
CA GLU A 195 3.92 11.97 16.67
C GLU A 195 3.07 10.99 15.84
N TRP A 196 3.37 10.83 14.55
CA TRP A 196 2.69 9.83 13.73
C TRP A 196 2.89 8.41 14.29
N ALA A 197 4.08 8.03 14.68
CA ALA A 197 4.35 6.70 15.22
C ALA A 197 3.51 6.40 16.46
N LYS A 198 3.21 7.40 17.30
CA LYS A 198 2.34 7.25 18.47
C LYS A 198 0.89 6.99 18.11
N THR A 199 0.44 7.34 16.91
CA THR A 199 -0.94 7.07 16.45
C THR A 199 -1.15 5.63 16.00
N ILE A 200 -0.08 4.87 15.76
CA ILE A 200 -0.16 3.49 15.32
C ILE A 200 -0.20 2.60 16.57
N PRO A 201 -1.22 1.72 16.69
CA PRO A 201 -1.34 0.85 17.86
C PRO A 201 -0.10 -0.03 18.03
N ASN A 202 0.50 0.01 19.20
CA ASN A 202 1.51 -0.97 19.59
C ASN A 202 0.83 -2.09 20.38
N TYR A 203 0.56 -3.19 19.73
CA TYR A 203 -0.11 -4.35 20.33
C TYR A 203 0.75 -5.09 21.40
N ASN A 204 1.98 -4.64 21.59
CA ASN A 204 2.90 -5.18 22.59
C ASN A 204 3.28 -4.08 23.60
N SER A 205 2.28 -3.48 24.24
CA SER A 205 2.45 -2.34 25.17
C SER A 205 3.48 -2.58 26.26
N ASP A 206 3.73 -3.82 26.66
CA ASP A 206 4.62 -4.17 27.78
C ASP A 206 6.07 -4.45 27.33
N THR A 207 6.32 -4.64 26.03
CA THR A 207 7.66 -4.90 25.50
C THR A 207 7.80 -4.36 24.09
N ILE A 208 8.46 -3.21 23.95
CA ILE A 208 8.93 -2.73 22.64
C ILE A 208 9.80 -3.81 22.03
N ARG A 209 9.39 -4.31 20.86
CA ARG A 209 10.10 -5.42 20.25
C ARG A 209 11.25 -4.94 19.40
N VAL A 210 12.45 -5.15 19.91
CA VAL A 210 13.71 -4.92 19.20
C VAL A 210 13.80 -5.78 17.93
N GLY A 211 13.18 -6.97 17.94
CA GLY A 211 13.34 -7.98 16.87
C GLY A 211 12.97 -7.50 15.47
N TYR A 212 11.90 -6.72 15.28
CA TYR A 212 11.52 -6.18 13.98
C TYR A 212 11.70 -4.66 13.83
N ALA A 213 12.57 -4.07 14.66
CA ALA A 213 13.03 -2.70 14.44
C ALA A 213 13.97 -2.64 13.23
N VAL A 214 13.71 -1.73 12.32
CA VAL A 214 14.49 -1.56 11.07
C VAL A 214 15.89 -1.07 11.39
N ASN A 215 16.92 -1.78 10.92
CA ASN A 215 18.31 -1.42 11.07
C ASN A 215 18.76 -0.60 9.85
N SER A 216 18.55 0.70 9.89
CA SER A 216 18.98 1.65 8.87
C SER A 216 19.36 2.99 9.50
N HIS A 217 20.05 3.84 8.71
CA HIS A 217 20.38 5.18 9.19
C HIS A 217 19.10 5.99 9.44
N PRO A 218 18.88 6.54 10.65
CA PRO A 218 17.62 7.17 11.03
C PRO A 218 17.15 8.30 10.11
N ALA A 219 18.08 9.11 9.55
CA ALA A 219 17.69 10.17 8.62
C ALA A 219 17.14 9.60 7.28
N VAL A 220 17.71 8.50 6.77
CA VAL A 220 17.22 7.85 5.54
C VAL A 220 15.88 7.17 5.82
N LEU A 221 15.77 6.48 6.95
CA LEU A 221 14.53 5.85 7.37
C LEU A 221 13.41 6.88 7.61
N ASN A 222 13.76 8.06 8.13
CA ASN A 222 12.81 9.17 8.25
C ASN A 222 12.22 9.57 6.89
N GLY A 223 13.04 9.62 5.83
CA GLY A 223 12.58 9.84 4.46
C GLY A 223 11.68 8.70 3.94
N PHE A 224 12.04 7.45 4.25
CA PHE A 224 11.19 6.29 3.88
C PHE A 224 9.83 6.33 4.57
N ILE A 225 9.77 6.74 5.83
CA ILE A 225 8.52 6.94 6.58
C ILE A 225 7.66 8.01 5.91
N ASP A 226 8.27 9.11 5.46
CA ASP A 226 7.53 10.16 4.77
C ASP A 226 6.90 9.65 3.47
N LEU A 227 7.62 8.85 2.67
CA LEU A 227 7.07 8.19 1.48
C LEU A 227 5.90 7.26 1.80
N VAL A 228 6.01 6.45 2.85
CA VAL A 228 4.92 5.55 3.27
C VAL A 228 3.70 6.35 3.72
N ARG A 229 3.88 7.45 4.46
CA ARG A 229 2.81 8.32 4.91
C ARG A 229 2.12 9.05 3.76
N GLU A 230 2.88 9.52 2.79
CA GLU A 230 2.34 10.13 1.56
C GLU A 230 1.51 9.11 0.77
N GLU A 231 2.01 7.89 0.62
CA GLU A 231 1.28 6.82 -0.06
C GLU A 231 0.02 6.40 0.71
N HIS A 232 0.10 6.32 2.05
CA HIS A 232 -1.07 6.10 2.89
C HIS A 232 -2.13 7.19 2.71
N GLN A 233 -1.73 8.45 2.74
CA GLN A 233 -2.63 9.58 2.52
C GLN A 233 -3.25 9.54 1.11
N ARG A 234 -2.46 9.16 0.09
CA ARG A 234 -2.93 9.02 -1.30
C ARG A 234 -4.01 7.94 -1.44
N ARG A 235 -3.93 6.86 -0.66
CA ARG A 235 -4.92 5.76 -0.65
C ARG A 235 -6.18 6.06 0.15
N GLN A 236 -6.15 7.08 1.01
CA GLN A 236 -7.35 7.49 1.75
C GLN A 236 -8.39 8.10 0.81
N PRO A 237 -9.68 7.79 0.99
CA PRO A 237 -10.73 8.46 0.23
C PRO A 237 -10.70 9.97 0.48
N LEU A 238 -11.08 10.73 -0.53
CA LEU A 238 -11.19 12.19 -0.39
C LEU A 238 -12.27 12.56 0.63
N THR A 239 -11.92 13.44 1.56
CA THR A 239 -12.90 14.02 2.48
C THR A 239 -13.69 15.14 1.79
N ALA A 240 -14.83 15.51 2.37
CA ALA A 240 -15.59 16.66 1.88
C ALA A 240 -14.78 17.97 1.93
N GLU A 241 -13.85 18.08 2.90
CA GLU A 241 -12.95 19.22 3.04
C GLU A 241 -11.86 19.24 1.97
N ASP A 242 -11.28 18.08 1.61
CA ASP A 242 -10.33 17.96 0.49
C ASP A 242 -10.98 18.42 -0.83
N ILE A 243 -12.21 17.96 -1.09
CA ILE A 243 -12.95 18.30 -2.31
C ILE A 243 -13.30 19.81 -2.34
N LYS A 244 -13.67 20.37 -1.20
CA LYS A 244 -13.93 21.81 -1.06
C LYS A 244 -12.66 22.65 -1.24
N ALA A 245 -11.55 22.23 -0.65
CA ALA A 245 -10.25 22.90 -0.80
C ALA A 245 -9.80 22.91 -2.28
N GLU A 246 -9.98 21.80 -2.98
CA GLU A 246 -9.67 21.72 -4.41
C GLU A 246 -10.59 22.64 -5.25
N ALA A 247 -11.89 22.68 -4.95
CA ALA A 247 -12.82 23.61 -5.60
C ALA A 247 -12.40 25.07 -5.41
N GLU A 248 -12.04 25.45 -4.19
CA GLU A 248 -11.56 26.80 -3.86
C GLU A 248 -10.23 27.12 -4.57
N ARG A 249 -9.33 26.14 -4.66
CA ARG A 249 -8.07 26.28 -5.40
C ARG A 249 -8.32 26.50 -6.90
N ILE A 250 -9.18 25.67 -7.51
CA ILE A 250 -9.58 25.81 -8.92
C ILE A 250 -10.12 27.23 -9.18
N LEU A 251 -11.01 27.74 -8.33
CA LEU A 251 -11.59 29.05 -8.49
C LEU A 251 -10.54 30.18 -8.38
N ARG A 252 -9.55 30.04 -7.50
CA ARG A 252 -8.47 31.03 -7.36
C ARG A 252 -7.50 31.03 -8.55
N GLU A 253 -7.26 29.86 -9.15
CA GLU A 253 -6.27 29.67 -10.22
C GLU A 253 -6.85 29.81 -11.62
N LEU A 254 -8.15 30.10 -11.75
CA LEU A 254 -8.79 30.32 -13.04
C LEU A 254 -8.08 31.42 -13.84
N ARG A 255 -7.64 31.09 -15.05
CA ARG A 255 -7.00 32.02 -15.98
C ARG A 255 -7.58 31.86 -17.38
N ALA A 256 -7.58 32.95 -18.14
CA ALA A 256 -7.89 32.88 -19.55
C ALA A 256 -6.81 32.04 -20.27
N PRO A 257 -7.19 31.11 -21.15
CA PRO A 257 -6.23 30.44 -22.01
C PRO A 257 -5.65 31.43 -23.03
N ASP A 258 -4.45 31.13 -23.54
CA ASP A 258 -3.82 31.86 -24.61
C ASP A 258 -4.49 31.65 -26.00
N VAL A 259 -5.67 31.06 -26.01
CA VAL A 259 -6.47 30.72 -27.20
C VAL A 259 -7.57 31.76 -27.42
N PRO A 260 -7.86 32.17 -28.68
CA PRO A 260 -8.89 33.18 -28.97
C PRO A 260 -10.26 32.84 -28.38
N ASN A 261 -10.95 33.87 -27.91
CA ASN A 261 -12.26 33.79 -27.29
C ASN A 261 -13.31 33.16 -28.23
N SER A 262 -14.17 32.32 -27.64
CA SER A 262 -15.38 31.86 -28.30
C SER A 262 -16.37 33.01 -28.45
N PRO A 263 -17.21 33.06 -29.52
CA PRO A 263 -18.29 34.05 -29.64
C PRO A 263 -19.29 34.04 -28.48
N HIS A 264 -19.26 33.02 -27.63
CA HIS A 264 -20.14 32.84 -26.47
C HIS A 264 -19.52 33.20 -25.11
N GLY A 265 -18.31 33.75 -25.10
CA GLY A 265 -17.58 34.14 -23.89
C GLY A 265 -16.15 33.61 -23.83
N THR A 266 -15.44 33.96 -22.77
CA THR A 266 -14.07 33.51 -22.57
C THR A 266 -14.05 32.20 -21.78
N HIS A 267 -13.32 31.21 -22.27
CA HIS A 267 -13.04 29.99 -21.52
C HIS A 267 -11.93 30.26 -20.51
N TYR A 268 -12.24 30.11 -19.25
CA TYR A 268 -11.24 30.13 -18.17
C TYR A 268 -10.94 28.72 -17.74
N MET A 269 -9.70 28.46 -17.37
CA MET A 269 -9.25 27.13 -17.00
C MET A 269 -8.34 27.16 -15.77
N ALA A 270 -8.39 26.09 -15.01
CA ALA A 270 -7.42 25.77 -13.97
C ALA A 270 -7.06 24.29 -14.04
N ARG A 271 -5.81 23.97 -13.76
CA ARG A 271 -5.37 22.58 -13.68
C ARG A 271 -5.93 21.95 -12.42
N ILE A 272 -6.51 20.76 -12.53
CA ILE A 272 -6.89 19.94 -11.38
C ILE A 272 -5.60 19.35 -10.80
N SER A 273 -5.48 19.35 -9.47
CA SER A 273 -4.27 18.82 -8.84
C SER A 273 -4.08 17.33 -9.13
N PRO A 274 -2.86 16.88 -9.43
CA PRO A 274 -2.58 15.46 -9.60
C PRO A 274 -2.94 14.64 -8.36
N GLU A 275 -2.76 15.20 -7.17
CA GLU A 275 -3.11 14.55 -5.90
C GLU A 275 -4.62 14.30 -5.82
N PHE A 276 -5.45 15.23 -6.23
CA PHE A 276 -6.90 15.04 -6.31
C PHE A 276 -7.25 13.96 -7.32
N LEU A 277 -6.70 14.02 -8.54
CA LEU A 277 -6.98 13.05 -9.61
C LEU A 277 -6.60 11.63 -9.24
N ASN A 278 -5.49 11.45 -8.54
CA ASN A 278 -5.00 10.14 -8.12
C ASN A 278 -5.86 9.49 -7.01
N ARG A 279 -6.61 10.29 -6.27
CA ARG A 279 -7.47 9.84 -5.14
C ARG A 279 -8.96 9.82 -5.50
N ALA A 280 -9.37 10.65 -6.46
CA ALA A 280 -10.78 10.89 -6.79
C ALA A 280 -11.40 9.71 -7.54
N GLY A 281 -12.50 9.19 -7.01
CA GLY A 281 -13.43 8.35 -7.74
C GLY A 281 -14.46 9.17 -8.53
N SER A 282 -15.29 8.51 -9.34
CA SER A 282 -16.34 9.18 -10.14
C SER A 282 -17.27 10.04 -9.28
N LYS A 283 -17.65 9.55 -8.10
CA LYS A 283 -18.49 10.29 -7.14
C LYS A 283 -17.83 11.57 -6.60
N ASP A 284 -16.50 11.58 -6.48
CA ASP A 284 -15.79 12.75 -5.98
C ASP A 284 -15.65 13.82 -7.07
N HIS A 285 -15.55 13.42 -8.34
CA HIS A 285 -15.66 14.33 -9.47
C HIS A 285 -17.04 15.00 -9.50
N ASP A 286 -18.12 14.25 -9.29
CA ASP A 286 -19.48 14.81 -9.24
C ASP A 286 -19.63 15.79 -8.06
N ARG A 287 -19.07 15.45 -6.89
CA ARG A 287 -19.06 16.34 -5.72
C ARG A 287 -18.29 17.63 -5.99
N LEU A 288 -17.11 17.52 -6.62
CA LEU A 288 -16.31 18.68 -7.02
C LEU A 288 -17.09 19.57 -7.99
N MET A 289 -17.75 18.98 -9.00
CA MET A 289 -18.56 19.71 -9.96
C MET A 289 -19.73 20.45 -9.32
N ASN A 290 -20.35 19.85 -8.30
CA ASN A 290 -21.47 20.47 -7.57
C ASN A 290 -21.03 21.66 -6.70
N LEU A 291 -19.78 21.71 -6.27
CA LEU A 291 -19.20 22.83 -5.51
C LEU A 291 -18.78 24.00 -6.42
N LEU A 292 -18.56 23.74 -7.70
CA LEU A 292 -18.18 24.76 -8.65
C LEU A 292 -19.44 25.45 -9.20
N PRO A 293 -19.43 26.80 -9.35
CA PRO A 293 -20.63 27.59 -9.61
C PRO A 293 -21.23 27.42 -11.01
N PHE A 294 -20.67 26.55 -11.85
CA PHE A 294 -21.07 26.37 -13.24
C PHE A 294 -21.39 24.92 -13.58
N ARG A 295 -22.52 24.68 -14.22
CA ARG A 295 -22.96 23.34 -14.66
C ARG A 295 -22.22 22.82 -15.90
N SER A 296 -21.35 23.65 -16.52
CA SER A 296 -20.62 23.33 -17.75
C SER A 296 -19.14 23.12 -17.55
N LEU A 297 -18.75 22.50 -16.45
CA LEU A 297 -17.36 22.12 -16.22
C LEU A 297 -17.03 20.88 -17.04
N THR A 298 -16.09 21.02 -17.96
CA THR A 298 -15.56 19.89 -18.72
C THR A 298 -14.18 19.55 -18.21
N PHE A 299 -14.01 18.33 -17.72
CA PHE A 299 -12.69 17.77 -17.44
C PHE A 299 -12.09 17.32 -18.76
N THR A 300 -11.35 18.19 -19.42
CA THR A 300 -10.69 17.86 -20.68
C THR A 300 -9.19 17.92 -20.53
N GLY A 301 -8.50 16.86 -20.96
CA GLY A 301 -7.08 16.93 -21.27
C GLY A 301 -6.91 17.82 -22.51
N MET A 302 -6.08 18.86 -22.42
CA MET A 302 -5.80 19.73 -23.58
C MET A 302 -4.73 19.11 -24.45
N LYS A 303 -4.97 19.11 -25.78
CA LYS A 303 -4.01 18.61 -26.77
C LYS A 303 -2.72 19.44 -26.71
N GLY A 304 -1.60 18.82 -26.33
CA GLY A 304 -0.28 19.46 -26.25
C GLY A 304 0.07 20.07 -24.89
N ILE A 305 -0.84 20.07 -23.91
CA ILE A 305 -0.58 20.51 -22.53
C ILE A 305 -0.83 19.34 -21.58
N PRO A 306 0.16 18.83 -20.84
CA PRO A 306 -0.03 17.70 -19.94
C PRO A 306 -0.91 18.09 -18.74
N GLY A 307 -1.86 17.23 -18.40
CA GLY A 307 -2.71 17.37 -17.22
C GLY A 307 -4.19 17.41 -17.54
N THR A 308 -5.00 17.39 -16.48
CA THR A 308 -6.46 17.51 -16.55
C THR A 308 -6.88 18.90 -16.07
N TYR A 309 -7.75 19.55 -16.81
CA TYR A 309 -8.16 20.93 -16.57
C TYR A 309 -9.66 21.03 -16.33
N ALA A 310 -10.03 21.82 -15.35
CA ALA A 310 -11.38 22.34 -15.20
C ALA A 310 -11.53 23.55 -16.10
N THR A 311 -12.51 23.53 -17.00
CA THR A 311 -12.77 24.62 -17.95
C THR A 311 -14.16 25.22 -17.66
N ILE A 312 -14.20 26.52 -17.51
CA ILE A 312 -15.44 27.26 -17.23
C ILE A 312 -15.64 28.34 -18.30
N LEU A 313 -16.80 28.35 -18.93
CA LEU A 313 -17.18 29.45 -19.80
C LEU A 313 -17.82 30.56 -18.94
N ALA A 314 -17.16 31.73 -18.86
CA ALA A 314 -17.62 32.84 -18.04
C ALA A 314 -17.24 34.20 -18.66
N SER A 315 -17.91 35.25 -18.25
CA SER A 315 -17.47 36.61 -18.51
C SER A 315 -16.29 36.98 -17.62
N GLU A 316 -15.50 37.97 -18.05
CA GLU A 316 -14.34 38.46 -17.29
C GLU A 316 -14.74 38.98 -15.90
N ASP A 317 -15.85 39.71 -15.82
CA ASP A 317 -16.35 40.25 -14.54
C ASP A 317 -16.80 39.12 -13.59
N ARG A 318 -17.45 38.10 -14.12
CA ARG A 318 -17.84 36.92 -13.32
C ARG A 318 -16.63 36.16 -12.78
N THR A 319 -15.57 36.11 -13.57
CA THR A 319 -14.34 35.45 -13.13
C THR A 319 -13.64 36.24 -12.02
N LYS A 320 -13.68 37.55 -12.07
CA LYS A 320 -13.16 38.40 -10.98
C LYS A 320 -13.96 38.19 -9.70
N GLU A 321 -15.29 38.12 -9.76
CA GLU A 321 -16.14 37.81 -8.60
C GLU A 321 -15.83 36.44 -8.00
N LEU A 322 -15.59 35.43 -8.83
CA LEU A 322 -15.29 34.06 -8.38
C LEU A 322 -13.95 33.94 -7.67
N ARG A 323 -12.99 34.77 -8.01
CA ARG A 323 -11.66 34.83 -7.35
C ARG A 323 -11.70 35.50 -5.97
N GLN A 324 -12.78 36.24 -5.66
CA GLN A 324 -12.92 36.84 -4.34
C GLN A 324 -13.40 35.80 -3.33
N PRO A 325 -12.80 35.75 -2.13
CA PRO A 325 -13.32 34.90 -1.07
C PRO A 325 -14.78 35.29 -0.80
N ARG A 326 -15.69 34.33 -0.83
CA ARG A 326 -17.09 34.57 -0.47
C ARG A 326 -17.15 35.10 0.97
N PRO A 327 -17.76 36.27 1.21
CA PRO A 327 -17.95 36.73 2.57
C PRO A 327 -18.75 35.70 3.34
N SER A 328 -18.35 35.43 4.56
CA SER A 328 -19.07 34.50 5.44
C SER A 328 -20.52 34.96 5.59
N VAL A 329 -21.46 34.01 5.60
CA VAL A 329 -22.87 34.28 5.87
C VAL A 329 -23.04 35.10 7.16
N ARG A 330 -22.15 34.92 8.15
CA ARG A 330 -22.08 35.75 9.37
C ARG A 330 -21.69 37.21 9.11
N GLU A 331 -20.87 37.46 8.09
CA GLU A 331 -20.51 38.86 7.71
C GLU A 331 -21.63 39.50 6.91
N HIS A 332 -22.34 38.76 6.07
CA HIS A 332 -23.54 39.25 5.38
C HIS A 332 -24.65 39.62 6.37
N LEU A 333 -24.89 38.80 7.39
CA LEU A 333 -25.89 39.08 8.43
C LEU A 333 -25.50 40.25 9.33
N LYS A 334 -24.22 40.62 9.38
CA LYS A 334 -23.74 41.82 10.12
C LYS A 334 -23.83 43.09 9.28
N GLN A 335 -23.89 43.00 7.97
CA GLN A 335 -23.93 44.15 7.03
C GLN A 335 -25.33 44.55 6.59
N GLU A 336 -26.36 43.69 6.79
CA GLU A 336 -27.74 44.14 6.57
C GLU A 336 -28.14 45.13 7.68
N PRO A 337 -28.39 46.41 7.36
CA PRO A 337 -28.91 47.34 8.33
C PRO A 337 -30.30 46.82 8.73
N LYS A 338 -30.53 46.67 10.02
CA LYS A 338 -31.86 46.43 10.58
C LYS A 338 -32.81 47.50 10.04
N GLN A 339 -33.58 47.19 8.99
CA GLN A 339 -34.68 48.03 8.62
C GLN A 339 -35.67 48.04 9.80
N VAL A 340 -35.71 49.20 10.48
CA VAL A 340 -36.71 49.45 11.50
C VAL A 340 -38.07 49.45 10.83
N ALA A 341 -38.88 48.48 11.17
CA ALA A 341 -40.23 48.39 10.67
C ALA A 341 -40.98 49.66 11.03
N PRO A 342 -41.74 50.31 10.12
CA PRO A 342 -42.50 51.49 10.43
C PRO A 342 -43.56 51.15 11.47
N THR A 343 -43.58 51.91 12.54
CA THR A 343 -44.56 51.86 13.64
C THR A 343 -45.94 52.08 13.07
N ALA A 344 -46.82 51.10 13.19
CA ALA A 344 -48.24 51.23 12.82
C ALA A 344 -48.93 52.30 13.68
N PRO A 345 -49.82 53.14 13.09
CA PRO A 345 -50.48 54.18 13.82
C PRO A 345 -51.46 53.61 14.87
N ALA A 346 -51.46 54.23 16.05
CA ALA A 346 -52.30 53.83 17.16
C ALA A 346 -53.78 53.90 16.84
N HIS A 347 -54.49 52.80 16.98
CA HIS A 347 -55.96 52.77 16.93
C HIS A 347 -56.54 53.50 18.14
N LYS A 348 -57.35 54.55 17.87
CA LYS A 348 -58.21 55.24 18.84
C LYS A 348 -59.21 54.24 19.41
N LYS A 349 -59.22 54.13 20.73
CA LYS A 349 -60.32 53.47 21.46
C LYS A 349 -61.60 54.19 21.22
N ARG A 350 -62.63 53.47 20.72
CA ARG A 350 -64.04 53.87 20.81
C ARG A 350 -64.55 53.51 22.19
N GLU A 351 -65.09 54.50 22.90
CA GLU A 351 -65.89 54.31 24.10
C GLU A 351 -67.22 53.64 23.77
N PRO A 352 -67.76 52.82 24.68
CA PRO A 352 -69.11 52.26 24.48
C PRO A 352 -70.15 53.27 25.01
N GLU A 353 -71.10 53.64 24.16
CA GLU A 353 -72.39 54.19 24.59
C GLU A 353 -73.32 53.04 24.93
N ARG A 354 -73.85 53.16 26.17
CA ARG A 354 -75.10 52.58 26.76
C ARG A 354 -75.58 51.22 26.32
#